data_146cf320999090e49cebe3918e26388f
#
_entry.id   146cf320999090e49cebe3918e26388f
#
_cell.length_a   1.000
_cell.length_b   1.000
_cell.length_c   1.000
_cell.angle_alpha   90.00
_cell.angle_beta   90.00
_cell.angle_gamma   90.00
#
_symmetry.space_group_name_H-M   'P 1'
#
loop_
_entity.id
_entity.type
_entity.pdbx_description
1 polymer ?
#
loop_
_entity_poly.entity_id
_entity_poly.type
_entity_poly.pdbx_seq_one_letter_code
_entity_poly.pdbx_strand_id
1 'polypeptide(L)'
;PRDFVLFAYGGAGPTHVGAYAKEVGLKLAVISPYASVFSALGIASSDVVRVYSKSDPLRSPFAADRINGDFHRLLDQAFQDAKRTGLETEHTAFSRFLDMRFRHQVHQVKVPVPDRQLTPDDVHDITDRFVQQYEASFGRGTAVTEAGVEILTFHVVATTHHVPLQLKEYPPEGRDSGPAIAGTRPVYFDDGFVDAPVFAHDRLAPGNSVAGPAIVEGANTTLVLHPGQEATVDRFKNIVISL
;
A
#
# COMPACT_ATOMS: atom_id res chain seq x y z
N PRO A 1 16.29 -7.69 0.24
CA PRO A 1 14.99 -8.33 0.56
C PRO A 1 14.91 -8.85 2.01
N ARG A 2 16.05 -9.21 2.63
CA ARG A 2 16.12 -9.87 3.95
C ARG A 2 15.45 -9.12 5.11
N ASP A 3 15.23 -7.83 4.95
CA ASP A 3 14.61 -6.94 5.96
C ASP A 3 13.10 -6.74 5.70
N PHE A 4 12.55 -7.43 4.70
CA PHE A 4 11.15 -7.35 4.34
C PHE A 4 10.40 -8.63 4.70
N VAL A 5 9.10 -8.48 4.96
CA VAL A 5 8.14 -9.58 5.12
C VAL A 5 7.30 -9.68 3.85
N LEU A 6 7.12 -10.89 3.35
CA LEU A 6 6.30 -11.14 2.17
C LEU A 6 4.86 -11.45 2.55
N PHE A 7 3.92 -10.68 2.06
CA PHE A 7 2.50 -11.05 2.13
C PHE A 7 2.11 -11.82 0.86
N ALA A 8 1.77 -13.11 1.02
CA ALA A 8 1.27 -13.92 -0.08
C ALA A 8 -0.26 -13.94 -0.07
N TYR A 9 -0.86 -13.59 -1.20
CA TYR A 9 -2.30 -13.51 -1.35
C TYR A 9 -2.77 -14.01 -2.72
N GLY A 10 -4.10 -14.07 -2.91
CA GLY A 10 -4.75 -14.73 -4.03
C GLY A 10 -4.99 -16.22 -3.78
N GLY A 11 -5.68 -16.89 -4.68
CA GLY A 11 -5.98 -18.31 -4.55
C GLY A 11 -4.75 -19.21 -4.59
N ALA A 12 -3.80 -18.93 -5.50
CA ALA A 12 -2.60 -19.74 -5.73
C ALA A 12 -1.32 -19.16 -5.12
N GLY A 13 -1.29 -17.88 -4.72
CA GLY A 13 -0.10 -17.25 -4.13
C GLY A 13 0.49 -18.06 -2.97
N PRO A 14 -0.30 -18.46 -1.97
CA PRO A 14 0.18 -19.25 -0.83
C PRO A 14 0.71 -20.64 -1.21
N THR A 15 0.24 -21.24 -2.30
CA THR A 15 0.73 -22.56 -2.76
C THR A 15 2.22 -22.52 -3.15
N HIS A 16 2.67 -21.40 -3.70
CA HIS A 16 4.01 -21.27 -4.25
C HIS A 16 4.98 -20.48 -3.36
N VAL A 17 4.46 -19.77 -2.34
CA VAL A 17 5.26 -18.84 -1.53
C VAL A 17 6.46 -19.49 -0.86
N GLY A 18 6.31 -20.71 -0.35
CA GLY A 18 7.37 -21.42 0.34
C GLY A 18 8.62 -21.65 -0.52
N ALA A 19 8.43 -21.89 -1.83
CA ALA A 19 9.52 -22.08 -2.78
C ALA A 19 10.20 -20.75 -3.12
N TYR A 20 9.49 -19.78 -3.72
CA TYR A 20 10.12 -18.57 -4.27
C TYR A 20 10.60 -17.60 -3.20
N ALA A 21 9.97 -17.56 -2.03
CA ALA A 21 10.39 -16.65 -0.97
C ALA A 21 11.77 -17.00 -0.42
N LYS A 22 12.11 -18.29 -0.37
CA LYS A 22 13.44 -18.77 0.00
C LYS A 22 14.51 -18.34 -1.03
N GLU A 23 14.21 -18.46 -2.33
CA GLU A 23 15.14 -18.05 -3.39
C GLU A 23 15.43 -16.55 -3.37
N VAL A 24 14.42 -15.73 -3.04
CA VAL A 24 14.57 -14.26 -2.90
C VAL A 24 15.37 -13.90 -1.63
N GLY A 25 15.54 -14.85 -0.71
CA GLY A 25 16.27 -14.65 0.54
C GLY A 25 15.47 -13.90 1.61
N LEU A 26 14.18 -14.05 1.59
CA LEU A 26 13.28 -13.55 2.64
C LEU A 26 13.31 -14.46 3.85
N LYS A 27 13.03 -13.91 5.03
CA LYS A 27 13.01 -14.67 6.29
C LYS A 27 11.61 -15.10 6.70
N LEU A 28 10.60 -14.31 6.33
CA LEU A 28 9.22 -14.49 6.76
C LEU A 28 8.26 -14.27 5.58
N ALA A 29 7.24 -15.12 5.53
CA ALA A 29 6.07 -14.92 4.68
C ALA A 29 4.79 -14.99 5.52
N VAL A 30 3.81 -14.16 5.21
CA VAL A 30 2.53 -14.06 5.91
C VAL A 30 1.38 -14.35 4.94
N ILE A 31 0.50 -15.24 5.33
CA ILE A 31 -0.73 -15.59 4.62
C ILE A 31 -1.92 -15.23 5.51
N SER A 32 -2.72 -14.28 5.05
CA SER A 32 -3.94 -13.88 5.75
C SER A 32 -5.04 -14.94 5.56
N PRO A 33 -5.95 -15.12 6.54
CA PRO A 33 -7.17 -15.92 6.34
C PRO A 33 -8.06 -15.37 5.20
N TYR A 34 -7.85 -14.11 4.83
CA TYR A 34 -8.51 -13.44 3.71
C TYR A 34 -7.68 -13.43 2.43
N ALA A 35 -6.66 -14.29 2.31
CA ALA A 35 -5.69 -14.25 1.20
C ALA A 35 -6.36 -14.24 -0.19
N SER A 36 -7.42 -15.03 -0.39
CA SER A 36 -8.13 -15.10 -1.68
C SER A 36 -8.84 -13.80 -2.08
N VAL A 37 -9.21 -12.97 -1.10
CA VAL A 37 -9.91 -11.68 -1.29
C VAL A 37 -9.14 -10.50 -0.70
N PHE A 38 -7.83 -10.64 -0.56
CA PHE A 38 -6.99 -9.66 0.15
C PHE A 38 -7.02 -8.27 -0.49
N SER A 39 -7.12 -8.21 -1.82
CA SER A 39 -7.28 -6.92 -2.53
C SER A 39 -8.60 -6.23 -2.18
N ALA A 40 -9.69 -6.98 -2.06
CA ALA A 40 -10.99 -6.43 -1.64
C ALA A 40 -10.95 -5.96 -0.18
N LEU A 41 -10.27 -6.71 0.70
CA LEU A 41 -10.00 -6.29 2.08
C LEU A 41 -9.21 -4.98 2.12
N GLY A 42 -8.17 -4.86 1.29
CA GLY A 42 -7.37 -3.64 1.17
C GLY A 42 -8.20 -2.44 0.73
N ILE A 43 -9.04 -2.61 -0.29
CA ILE A 43 -9.95 -1.54 -0.77
C ILE A 43 -10.95 -1.15 0.33
N ALA A 44 -11.54 -2.13 1.01
CA ALA A 44 -12.50 -1.88 2.09
C ALA A 44 -11.87 -1.18 3.32
N SER A 45 -10.54 -1.29 3.46
CA SER A 45 -9.78 -0.66 4.56
C SER A 45 -9.15 0.68 4.18
N SER A 46 -9.24 1.07 2.90
CA SER A 46 -8.61 2.28 2.39
C SER A 46 -9.53 3.48 2.49
N ASP A 47 -8.95 4.65 2.70
CA ASP A 47 -9.65 5.92 2.57
C ASP A 47 -10.14 6.13 1.14
N VAL A 48 -11.22 6.88 0.97
CA VAL A 48 -11.67 7.31 -0.35
C VAL A 48 -10.84 8.51 -0.78
N VAL A 49 -9.99 8.32 -1.78
CA VAL A 49 -9.15 9.38 -2.34
C VAL A 49 -9.68 9.80 -3.70
N ARG A 50 -9.92 11.10 -3.87
CA ARG A 50 -10.30 11.73 -5.14
C ARG A 50 -9.30 12.80 -5.51
N VAL A 51 -8.86 12.78 -6.75
CA VAL A 51 -7.91 13.76 -7.28
C VAL A 51 -8.60 14.64 -8.32
N TYR A 52 -8.57 15.92 -8.07
CA TYR A 52 -9.04 16.95 -8.99
C TYR A 52 -7.83 17.65 -9.56
N SER A 53 -7.72 17.68 -10.88
CA SER A 53 -6.54 18.22 -11.54
C SER A 53 -6.91 19.17 -12.66
N LYS A 54 -6.11 20.22 -12.81
CA LYS A 54 -6.23 21.19 -13.90
C LYS A 54 -4.86 21.49 -14.48
N SER A 55 -4.68 21.23 -15.77
CA SER A 55 -3.51 21.73 -16.49
C SER A 55 -3.72 23.20 -16.83
N ASP A 56 -2.85 24.05 -16.31
CA ASP A 56 -2.83 25.48 -16.57
C ASP A 56 -1.38 25.97 -16.45
N PRO A 57 -0.60 25.89 -17.54
CA PRO A 57 0.84 26.22 -17.51
C PRO A 57 1.09 27.68 -17.16
N LEU A 58 1.80 27.90 -16.07
CA LEU A 58 2.28 29.21 -15.62
C LEU A 58 3.81 29.25 -15.63
N ARG A 59 4.37 30.43 -15.88
CA ARG A 59 5.82 30.68 -15.88
C ARG A 59 6.19 31.63 -14.76
N SER A 60 7.34 31.38 -14.12
CA SER A 60 7.90 32.30 -13.14
C SER A 60 8.26 33.66 -13.78
N PRO A 61 8.07 34.80 -13.06
CA PRO A 61 7.59 34.91 -11.69
C PRO A 61 6.08 34.66 -11.58
N PHE A 62 5.65 33.95 -10.52
CA PHE A 62 4.27 33.58 -10.30
C PHE A 62 3.52 34.62 -9.46
N ALA A 63 2.28 34.92 -9.84
CA ALA A 63 1.36 35.73 -9.04
C ALA A 63 0.53 34.82 -8.10
N ALA A 64 0.54 35.08 -6.80
CA ALA A 64 -0.18 34.32 -5.80
C ALA A 64 -1.69 34.22 -6.12
N ASP A 65 -2.31 35.34 -6.52
CA ASP A 65 -3.73 35.38 -6.85
C ASP A 65 -4.10 34.46 -8.02
N ARG A 66 -3.19 34.31 -8.99
CA ARG A 66 -3.41 33.41 -10.13
C ARG A 66 -3.44 31.96 -9.68
N ILE A 67 -2.50 31.56 -8.80
CA ILE A 67 -2.44 30.23 -8.22
C ILE A 67 -3.64 29.97 -7.33
N ASN A 68 -4.01 30.92 -6.47
CA ASN A 68 -5.18 30.84 -5.61
C ASN A 68 -6.47 30.63 -6.41
N GLY A 69 -6.63 31.32 -7.53
CA GLY A 69 -7.80 31.20 -8.38
C GLY A 69 -7.98 29.80 -8.98
N ASP A 70 -6.88 29.10 -9.32
CA ASP A 70 -6.93 27.73 -9.82
C ASP A 70 -7.28 26.74 -8.71
N PHE A 71 -6.67 26.89 -7.55
CA PHE A 71 -7.02 26.04 -6.40
C PHE A 71 -8.45 26.25 -5.92
N HIS A 72 -8.95 27.49 -5.93
CA HIS A 72 -10.34 27.76 -5.56
C HIS A 72 -11.33 27.01 -6.47
N ARG A 73 -11.13 27.06 -7.78
CA ARG A 73 -11.97 26.31 -8.74
C ARG A 73 -11.95 24.80 -8.52
N LEU A 74 -10.77 24.23 -8.23
CA LEU A 74 -10.64 22.81 -7.96
C LEU A 74 -11.28 22.40 -6.64
N LEU A 75 -11.17 23.23 -5.61
CA LEU A 75 -11.84 23.02 -4.33
C LEU A 75 -13.36 23.09 -4.47
N ASP A 76 -13.88 24.09 -5.18
CA ASP A 76 -15.32 24.20 -5.45
C ASP A 76 -15.84 22.94 -6.17
N GLN A 77 -15.10 22.45 -7.16
CA GLN A 77 -15.44 21.21 -7.85
C GLN A 77 -15.45 20.02 -6.89
N ALA A 78 -14.45 19.92 -6.00
CA ALA A 78 -14.35 18.85 -5.02
C ALA A 78 -15.51 18.87 -4.03
N PHE A 79 -15.90 20.05 -3.52
CA PHE A 79 -17.04 20.22 -2.62
C PHE A 79 -18.37 19.88 -3.28
N GLN A 80 -18.59 20.32 -4.52
CA GLN A 80 -19.80 19.99 -5.27
C GLN A 80 -19.91 18.49 -5.52
N ASP A 81 -18.81 17.84 -5.84
CA ASP A 81 -18.74 16.41 -6.11
C ASP A 81 -18.97 15.58 -4.84
N ALA A 82 -18.38 15.99 -3.71
CA ALA A 82 -18.63 15.38 -2.41
C ALA A 82 -20.13 15.45 -2.03
N LYS A 83 -20.75 16.62 -2.18
CA LYS A 83 -22.18 16.81 -1.93
C LYS A 83 -23.06 15.93 -2.83
N ARG A 84 -22.72 15.83 -4.12
CA ARG A 84 -23.47 14.99 -5.08
C ARG A 84 -23.38 13.49 -4.76
N THR A 85 -22.27 13.04 -4.22
CA THR A 85 -22.00 11.62 -3.94
C THR A 85 -22.29 11.21 -2.51
N GLY A 86 -22.81 12.12 -1.67
CA GLY A 86 -23.15 11.84 -0.28
C GLY A 86 -21.94 11.60 0.62
N LEU A 87 -20.74 12.01 0.21
CA LEU A 87 -19.56 11.94 1.06
C LEU A 87 -19.61 13.07 2.10
N GLU A 88 -19.35 12.70 3.35
CA GLU A 88 -19.32 13.65 4.46
C GLU A 88 -18.07 14.53 4.36
N THR A 89 -18.26 15.81 4.08
CA THR A 89 -17.15 16.77 3.97
C THR A 89 -16.42 17.00 5.29
N GLU A 90 -17.09 16.74 6.42
CA GLU A 90 -16.50 16.88 7.76
C GLU A 90 -15.35 15.89 8.03
N HIS A 91 -15.36 14.75 7.36
CA HIS A 91 -14.31 13.72 7.44
C HIS A 91 -13.34 13.74 6.25
N THR A 92 -13.39 14.81 5.43
CA THR A 92 -12.56 14.92 4.23
C THR A 92 -11.45 15.94 4.44
N ALA A 93 -10.21 15.48 4.37
CA ALA A 93 -9.02 16.31 4.33
C ALA A 93 -8.69 16.70 2.89
N PHE A 94 -8.28 17.95 2.67
CA PHE A 94 -7.82 18.43 1.38
C PHE A 94 -6.32 18.69 1.41
N SER A 95 -5.63 18.23 0.38
CA SER A 95 -4.22 18.52 0.17
C SER A 95 -4.01 19.08 -1.23
N ARG A 96 -3.09 20.04 -1.35
CA ARG A 96 -2.82 20.75 -2.60
C ARG A 96 -1.40 20.45 -3.06
N PHE A 97 -1.26 20.28 -4.38
CA PHE A 97 0.05 20.05 -5.00
C PHE A 97 0.13 20.78 -6.33
N LEU A 98 1.36 21.06 -6.74
CA LEU A 98 1.70 21.59 -8.05
C LEU A 98 2.70 20.64 -8.72
N ASP A 99 2.46 20.28 -9.98
CA ASP A 99 3.50 19.69 -10.79
C ASP A 99 4.33 20.82 -11.39
N MET A 100 5.61 20.86 -11.03
CA MET A 100 6.54 21.91 -11.40
C MET A 100 7.77 21.35 -12.10
N ARG A 101 8.35 22.13 -13.01
CA ARG A 101 9.61 21.78 -13.68
C ARG A 101 10.46 23.04 -13.95
N PHE A 102 11.74 22.84 -14.22
CA PHE A 102 12.52 23.89 -14.86
C PHE A 102 12.11 24.00 -16.35
N ARG A 103 12.16 25.22 -16.87
CA ARG A 103 11.84 25.47 -18.28
C ARG A 103 12.78 24.66 -19.16
N HIS A 104 12.23 24.16 -20.26
CA HIS A 104 12.91 23.30 -21.24
C HIS A 104 13.29 21.90 -20.73
N GLN A 105 12.89 21.53 -19.51
CA GLN A 105 13.06 20.18 -18.98
C GLN A 105 11.78 19.35 -19.14
N VAL A 106 11.95 18.01 -19.22
CA VAL A 106 10.82 17.08 -19.37
C VAL A 106 10.31 16.63 -18.00
N HIS A 107 11.23 16.38 -17.05
CA HIS A 107 10.88 15.85 -15.74
C HIS A 107 10.21 16.90 -14.86
N GLN A 108 9.12 16.50 -14.24
CA GLN A 108 8.36 17.32 -13.31
C GLN A 108 8.42 16.73 -11.89
N VAL A 109 8.32 17.59 -10.90
CA VAL A 109 8.30 17.25 -9.48
C VAL A 109 6.98 17.73 -8.90
N LYS A 110 6.32 16.87 -8.12
CA LYS A 110 5.08 17.21 -7.42
C LYS A 110 5.42 17.89 -6.09
N VAL A 111 5.09 19.17 -5.97
CA VAL A 111 5.40 20.02 -4.82
C VAL A 111 4.16 20.22 -3.96
N PRO A 112 4.18 19.93 -2.65
CA PRO A 112 3.09 20.23 -1.75
C PRO A 112 2.94 21.73 -1.51
N VAL A 113 1.68 22.17 -1.44
CA VAL A 113 1.28 23.56 -1.28
C VAL A 113 0.47 23.71 0.01
N PRO A 114 0.64 24.77 0.80
CA PRO A 114 -0.16 25.02 2.00
C PRO A 114 -1.67 25.06 1.71
N ASP A 115 -2.47 24.45 2.60
CA ASP A 115 -3.94 24.44 2.45
C ASP A 115 -4.56 25.74 3.03
N ARG A 116 -4.20 26.86 2.43
CA ARG A 116 -4.72 28.20 2.73
C ARG A 116 -4.56 29.11 1.53
N GLN A 117 -5.12 30.30 1.59
CA GLN A 117 -4.83 31.33 0.60
C GLN A 117 -3.34 31.67 0.63
N LEU A 118 -2.70 31.58 -0.52
CA LEU A 118 -1.25 31.84 -0.66
C LEU A 118 -0.97 33.33 -0.70
N THR A 119 0.10 33.71 -0.05
CA THR A 119 0.73 35.03 -0.12
C THR A 119 1.89 35.00 -1.13
N PRO A 120 2.48 36.17 -1.52
CA PRO A 120 3.69 36.19 -2.34
C PRO A 120 4.88 35.44 -1.69
N ASP A 121 5.02 35.50 -0.36
CA ASP A 121 6.06 34.78 0.37
C ASP A 121 5.87 33.25 0.27
N ASP A 122 4.63 32.77 0.35
CA ASP A 122 4.34 31.35 0.14
C ASP A 122 4.75 30.87 -1.25
N VAL A 123 4.57 31.71 -2.26
CA VAL A 123 4.98 31.38 -3.65
C VAL A 123 6.50 31.25 -3.75
N HIS A 124 7.23 32.10 -3.03
CA HIS A 124 8.68 31.98 -2.94
C HIS A 124 9.09 30.67 -2.26
N ASP A 125 8.51 30.36 -1.09
CA ASP A 125 8.78 29.12 -0.35
C ASP A 125 8.45 27.86 -1.17
N ILE A 126 7.36 27.88 -1.96
CA ILE A 126 6.99 26.78 -2.86
C ILE A 126 8.07 26.60 -3.94
N THR A 127 8.59 27.69 -4.48
CA THR A 127 9.64 27.63 -5.50
C THR A 127 10.94 27.08 -4.92
N ASP A 128 11.33 27.50 -3.74
CA ASP A 128 12.51 26.97 -3.03
C ASP A 128 12.35 25.48 -2.70
N ARG A 129 11.17 25.09 -2.24
CA ARG A 129 10.84 23.67 -2.00
C ARG A 129 10.92 22.84 -3.27
N PHE A 130 10.46 23.37 -4.40
CA PHE A 130 10.62 22.72 -5.70
C PHE A 130 12.09 22.46 -6.01
N VAL A 131 12.97 23.46 -5.86
CA VAL A 131 14.42 23.34 -6.09
C VAL A 131 15.00 22.24 -5.20
N GLN A 132 14.69 22.25 -3.90
CA GLN A 132 15.17 21.24 -2.95
C GLN A 132 14.71 19.82 -3.33
N GLN A 133 13.45 19.63 -3.67
CA GLN A 133 12.92 18.33 -4.07
C GLN A 133 13.48 17.86 -5.42
N TYR A 134 13.70 18.78 -6.33
CA TYR A 134 14.34 18.49 -7.60
C TYR A 134 15.77 17.95 -7.39
N GLU A 135 16.58 18.64 -6.60
CA GLU A 135 17.93 18.20 -6.28
C GLU A 135 17.97 16.89 -5.47
N ALA A 136 16.99 16.67 -4.59
CA ALA A 136 16.87 15.40 -3.88
C ALA A 136 16.57 14.23 -4.82
N SER A 137 15.83 14.48 -5.90
CA SER A 137 15.43 13.46 -6.86
C SER A 137 16.47 13.19 -7.95
N PHE A 138 17.17 14.24 -8.40
CA PHE A 138 18.06 14.18 -9.56
C PHE A 138 19.53 14.44 -9.24
N GLY A 139 19.85 14.77 -7.98
CA GLY A 139 21.22 15.05 -7.50
C GLY A 139 21.47 16.54 -7.24
N ARG A 140 22.37 16.80 -6.30
CA ARG A 140 22.78 18.18 -5.96
C ARG A 140 23.42 18.87 -7.15
N GLY A 141 23.10 20.17 -7.36
CA GLY A 141 23.63 20.98 -8.44
C GLY A 141 23.01 20.72 -9.82
N THR A 142 21.93 19.91 -9.89
CA THR A 142 21.19 19.69 -11.15
C THR A 142 20.11 20.74 -11.38
N ALA A 143 19.82 21.59 -10.40
CA ALA A 143 18.83 22.65 -10.51
C ALA A 143 19.32 23.75 -11.46
N VAL A 144 18.57 24.01 -12.53
CA VAL A 144 18.87 25.05 -13.53
C VAL A 144 17.99 26.28 -13.23
N THR A 145 18.26 26.96 -12.12
CA THR A 145 17.42 28.06 -11.63
C THR A 145 17.33 29.24 -12.60
N GLU A 146 18.40 29.48 -13.38
CA GLU A 146 18.46 30.55 -14.40
C GLU A 146 17.48 30.33 -15.56
N ALA A 147 17.09 29.07 -15.83
CA ALA A 147 16.11 28.77 -16.85
C ALA A 147 14.70 29.24 -16.48
N GLY A 148 14.44 29.48 -15.18
CA GLY A 148 13.13 29.74 -14.64
C GLY A 148 12.31 28.47 -14.43
N VAL A 149 11.21 28.61 -13.71
CA VAL A 149 10.33 27.50 -13.29
C VAL A 149 8.98 27.60 -14.00
N GLU A 150 8.39 26.46 -14.31
CA GLU A 150 7.03 26.34 -14.82
C GLU A 150 6.18 25.52 -13.85
N ILE A 151 4.97 25.99 -13.54
CA ILE A 151 3.87 25.18 -13.01
C ILE A 151 3.13 24.61 -14.21
N LEU A 152 2.82 23.32 -14.20
CA LEU A 152 2.13 22.66 -15.30
C LEU A 152 0.70 22.26 -14.93
N THR A 153 0.54 21.68 -13.74
CA THR A 153 -0.72 21.10 -13.29
C THR A 153 -0.95 21.41 -11.83
N PHE A 154 -2.17 21.75 -11.52
CA PHE A 154 -2.70 21.95 -10.18
C PHE A 154 -3.42 20.70 -9.75
N HIS A 155 -3.24 20.26 -8.51
CA HIS A 155 -3.94 19.12 -7.93
C HIS A 155 -4.53 19.48 -6.58
N VAL A 156 -5.79 19.11 -6.40
CA VAL A 156 -6.44 19.01 -5.10
C VAL A 156 -6.76 17.54 -4.85
N VAL A 157 -6.25 17.01 -3.76
CA VAL A 157 -6.51 15.63 -3.31
C VAL A 157 -7.47 15.72 -2.14
N ALA A 158 -8.67 15.18 -2.31
CA ALA A 158 -9.67 15.02 -1.26
C ALA A 158 -9.59 13.60 -0.71
N THR A 159 -9.24 13.47 0.57
CA THR A 159 -9.14 12.18 1.27
C THR A 159 -10.24 12.12 2.32
N THR A 160 -11.25 11.28 2.08
CA THR A 160 -12.29 11.01 3.06
C THR A 160 -11.88 9.79 3.88
N HIS A 161 -11.62 10.02 5.17
CA HIS A 161 -11.19 8.97 6.07
C HIS A 161 -12.33 8.04 6.43
N HIS A 162 -12.10 6.74 6.28
CA HIS A 162 -12.99 5.71 6.77
C HIS A 162 -12.65 5.30 8.20
N VAL A 163 -13.66 4.77 8.89
CA VAL A 163 -13.41 4.08 10.17
C VAL A 163 -12.46 2.91 9.89
N PRO A 164 -11.31 2.84 10.57
CA PRO A 164 -10.35 1.76 10.35
C PRO A 164 -11.00 0.38 10.57
N LEU A 165 -10.78 -0.53 9.64
CA LEU A 165 -11.22 -1.90 9.78
C LEU A 165 -10.54 -2.53 11.00
N GLN A 166 -11.34 -2.95 11.98
CA GLN A 166 -10.85 -3.68 13.14
C GLN A 166 -10.88 -5.17 12.84
N LEU A 167 -9.69 -5.77 12.69
CA LEU A 167 -9.58 -7.21 12.59
C LEU A 167 -9.85 -7.85 13.95
N LYS A 168 -10.61 -8.95 13.93
CA LYS A 168 -10.89 -9.71 15.15
C LYS A 168 -9.61 -10.38 15.66
N GLU A 169 -9.32 -10.17 16.93
CA GLU A 169 -8.26 -10.87 17.64
C GLU A 169 -8.82 -12.14 18.33
N TYR A 170 -8.01 -13.18 18.32
CA TYR A 170 -8.33 -14.46 18.94
C TYR A 170 -7.27 -14.79 20.00
N PRO A 171 -7.67 -15.34 21.15
CA PRO A 171 -6.73 -15.73 22.19
C PRO A 171 -5.86 -16.92 21.72
N PRO A 172 -4.63 -17.04 22.24
CA PRO A 172 -3.78 -18.18 21.93
C PRO A 172 -4.31 -19.45 22.60
N GLU A 173 -4.27 -20.58 21.85
CA GLU A 173 -4.71 -21.90 22.32
C GLU A 173 -3.56 -22.92 22.46
N GLY A 174 -2.31 -22.46 22.34
CA GLY A 174 -1.13 -23.30 22.43
C GLY A 174 -0.57 -23.75 21.08
N ARG A 175 0.52 -24.54 21.13
CA ARG A 175 1.26 -24.94 19.91
C ARG A 175 0.66 -26.13 19.17
N ASP A 176 -0.19 -26.92 19.81
CA ASP A 176 -0.73 -28.14 19.24
C ASP A 176 -1.70 -27.85 18.09
N SER A 177 -1.34 -28.27 16.89
CA SER A 177 -2.13 -28.17 15.68
C SER A 177 -2.88 -29.49 15.33
N GLY A 178 -2.71 -30.54 16.14
CA GLY A 178 -3.31 -31.85 15.92
C GLY A 178 -4.82 -31.83 15.67
N PRO A 179 -5.63 -31.07 16.43
CA PRO A 179 -7.07 -30.95 16.21
C PRO A 179 -7.46 -30.41 14.82
N ALA A 180 -6.58 -29.71 14.15
CA ALA A 180 -6.82 -29.17 12.80
C ALA A 180 -6.50 -30.15 11.68
N ILE A 181 -5.92 -31.32 11.96
CA ILE A 181 -5.62 -32.33 10.94
C ILE A 181 -6.92 -32.85 10.34
N ALA A 182 -7.03 -32.73 9.01
CA ALA A 182 -8.16 -33.21 8.22
C ALA A 182 -7.86 -34.53 7.48
N GLY A 183 -6.57 -34.86 7.31
CA GLY A 183 -6.14 -36.06 6.61
C GLY A 183 -4.66 -36.05 6.25
N THR A 184 -4.29 -36.93 5.33
CA THR A 184 -2.93 -37.04 4.78
C THR A 184 -3.02 -37.19 3.27
N ARG A 185 -2.05 -36.64 2.53
CA ARG A 185 -2.02 -36.68 1.07
C ARG A 185 -0.58 -36.88 0.57
N PRO A 186 -0.37 -37.73 -0.45
CA PRO A 186 0.93 -37.78 -1.12
C PRO A 186 1.18 -36.47 -1.90
N VAL A 187 2.28 -35.80 -1.62
CA VAL A 187 2.73 -34.57 -2.27
C VAL A 187 4.11 -34.75 -2.82
N TYR A 188 4.35 -34.33 -4.04
CA TYR A 188 5.66 -34.37 -4.65
C TYR A 188 6.49 -33.17 -4.24
N PHE A 189 7.62 -33.42 -3.60
CA PHE A 189 8.69 -32.47 -3.34
C PHE A 189 9.96 -32.91 -4.08
N ASP A 190 10.96 -32.08 -4.14
CA ASP A 190 12.19 -32.22 -4.96
C ASP A 190 12.68 -33.66 -5.24
N ASP A 191 12.63 -34.53 -4.24
CA ASP A 191 13.18 -35.90 -4.29
C ASP A 191 12.11 -37.01 -4.39
N GLY A 192 10.82 -36.68 -4.47
CA GLY A 192 9.75 -37.67 -4.58
C GLY A 192 8.47 -37.36 -3.81
N PHE A 193 7.59 -38.38 -3.76
CA PHE A 193 6.32 -38.26 -3.01
C PHE A 193 6.55 -38.47 -1.51
N VAL A 194 5.98 -37.57 -0.72
CA VAL A 194 5.95 -37.63 0.74
C VAL A 194 4.49 -37.55 1.20
N ASP A 195 4.10 -38.40 2.13
CA ASP A 195 2.78 -38.29 2.77
C ASP A 195 2.76 -37.08 3.72
N ALA A 196 2.12 -36.00 3.28
CA ALA A 196 2.04 -34.76 4.01
C ALA A 196 0.69 -34.64 4.75
N PRO A 197 0.69 -34.25 6.03
CA PRO A 197 -0.55 -33.94 6.74
C PRO A 197 -1.26 -32.75 6.11
N VAL A 198 -2.58 -32.80 6.08
CA VAL A 198 -3.46 -31.74 5.60
C VAL A 198 -4.17 -31.15 6.81
N PHE A 199 -3.99 -29.85 7.02
CA PHE A 199 -4.64 -29.10 8.10
C PHE A 199 -5.78 -28.26 7.53
N ALA A 200 -6.91 -28.22 8.21
CA ALA A 200 -8.02 -27.31 7.91
C ALA A 200 -7.70 -25.93 8.54
N HIS A 201 -7.56 -24.89 7.72
CA HIS A 201 -7.20 -23.55 8.17
C HIS A 201 -8.16 -22.98 9.21
N ASP A 202 -9.44 -23.19 9.04
CA ASP A 202 -10.50 -22.73 9.96
C ASP A 202 -10.42 -23.34 11.36
N ARG A 203 -9.81 -24.52 11.50
CA ARG A 203 -9.57 -25.22 12.77
C ARG A 203 -8.26 -24.84 13.45
N LEU A 204 -7.34 -24.18 12.71
CA LEU A 204 -6.12 -23.69 13.31
C LEU A 204 -6.43 -22.49 14.24
N ALA A 205 -5.83 -22.52 15.42
CA ALA A 205 -5.95 -21.47 16.43
C ALA A 205 -4.64 -20.70 16.62
N PRO A 206 -4.71 -19.44 17.11
CA PRO A 206 -3.51 -18.68 17.43
C PRO A 206 -2.58 -19.43 18.37
N GLY A 207 -1.31 -19.38 18.06
CA GLY A 207 -0.25 -20.13 18.77
C GLY A 207 0.04 -21.51 18.18
N ASN A 208 -0.84 -22.09 17.35
CA ASN A 208 -0.57 -23.36 16.71
C ASN A 208 0.70 -23.30 15.83
N SER A 209 1.47 -24.36 15.81
CA SER A 209 2.66 -24.53 14.98
C SER A 209 2.47 -25.72 14.04
N VAL A 210 2.81 -25.52 12.77
CA VAL A 210 2.76 -26.55 11.72
C VAL A 210 4.14 -26.68 11.11
N ALA A 211 4.73 -27.87 11.21
CA ALA A 211 6.00 -28.17 10.56
C ALA A 211 5.77 -28.76 9.16
N GLY A 212 6.59 -28.32 8.20
CA GLY A 212 6.60 -28.92 6.86
C GLY A 212 7.41 -30.24 6.81
N PRO A 213 7.09 -31.12 5.86
CA PRO A 213 6.15 -30.92 4.76
C PRO A 213 4.70 -31.02 5.23
N ALA A 214 3.87 -30.05 4.83
CA ALA A 214 2.44 -30.02 5.20
C ALA A 214 1.62 -29.20 4.21
N ILE A 215 0.33 -29.43 4.21
CA ILE A 215 -0.65 -28.60 3.47
C ILE A 215 -1.60 -27.95 4.46
N VAL A 216 -1.92 -26.70 4.27
CA VAL A 216 -3.03 -26.04 4.98
C VAL A 216 -4.07 -25.64 3.96
N GLU A 217 -5.25 -26.24 4.06
CA GLU A 217 -6.38 -25.97 3.18
C GLU A 217 -7.34 -24.97 3.82
N GLY A 218 -7.56 -23.85 3.14
CA GLY A 218 -8.64 -22.92 3.41
C GLY A 218 -9.75 -23.03 2.38
N ALA A 219 -10.85 -22.33 2.58
CA ALA A 219 -12.02 -22.39 1.69
C ALA A 219 -11.70 -22.02 0.23
N ASN A 220 -10.77 -21.07 0.02
CA ASN A 220 -10.46 -20.50 -1.30
C ASN A 220 -8.95 -20.38 -1.57
N THR A 221 -8.13 -20.99 -0.74
CA THR A 221 -6.66 -20.95 -0.91
C THR A 221 -6.03 -22.17 -0.26
N THR A 222 -4.89 -22.59 -0.77
CA THR A 222 -4.09 -23.69 -0.21
C THR A 222 -2.67 -23.19 0.00
N LEU A 223 -2.14 -23.45 1.19
CA LEU A 223 -0.73 -23.21 1.52
C LEU A 223 0.02 -24.54 1.49
N VAL A 224 1.20 -24.54 0.88
CA VAL A 224 2.15 -25.65 0.92
C VAL A 224 3.37 -25.25 1.74
N LEU A 225 3.63 -25.98 2.81
CA LEU A 225 4.86 -25.87 3.59
C LEU A 225 5.85 -26.93 3.09
N HIS A 226 7.03 -26.48 2.68
CA HIS A 226 8.11 -27.36 2.23
C HIS A 226 8.83 -28.02 3.40
N PRO A 227 9.56 -29.11 3.17
CA PRO A 227 10.42 -29.73 4.18
C PRO A 227 11.37 -28.69 4.80
N GLY A 228 11.44 -28.69 6.13
CA GLY A 228 12.26 -27.77 6.91
C GLY A 228 11.69 -26.37 7.15
N GLN A 229 10.52 -26.08 6.62
CA GLN A 229 9.77 -24.85 6.97
C GLN A 229 8.89 -25.07 8.20
N GLU A 230 8.69 -24.04 8.97
CA GLU A 230 7.76 -24.01 10.10
C GLU A 230 6.80 -22.81 9.93
N ALA A 231 5.54 -23.02 10.21
CA ALA A 231 4.54 -21.97 10.24
C ALA A 231 3.91 -21.85 11.62
N THR A 232 3.60 -20.64 12.04
CA THR A 232 2.86 -20.35 13.27
C THR A 232 1.62 -19.52 12.96
N VAL A 233 0.58 -19.68 13.75
CA VAL A 233 -0.67 -18.91 13.61
C VAL A 233 -0.64 -17.75 14.58
N ASP A 234 -0.79 -16.52 14.07
CA ASP A 234 -0.83 -15.32 14.91
C ASP A 234 -2.23 -15.03 15.49
N ARG A 235 -2.34 -13.98 16.29
CA ARG A 235 -3.62 -13.59 16.95
C ARG A 235 -4.74 -13.20 15.96
N PHE A 236 -4.43 -12.91 14.72
CA PHE A 236 -5.40 -12.60 13.66
C PHE A 236 -5.71 -13.80 12.77
N LYS A 237 -5.20 -14.97 13.13
CA LYS A 237 -5.22 -16.21 12.34
C LYS A 237 -4.44 -16.09 11.02
N ASN A 238 -3.50 -15.17 10.89
CA ASN A 238 -2.54 -15.24 9.81
C ASN A 238 -1.58 -16.41 10.05
N ILE A 239 -1.20 -17.07 8.96
CA ILE A 239 -0.14 -18.09 8.98
C ILE A 239 1.18 -17.38 8.67
N VAL A 240 2.12 -17.43 9.59
CA VAL A 240 3.46 -16.84 9.48
C VAL A 240 4.46 -17.95 9.26
N ILE A 241 5.06 -18.01 8.08
CA ILE A 241 6.06 -19.02 7.70
C ILE A 241 7.44 -18.49 7.99
N SER A 242 8.26 -19.27 8.70
CA SER A 242 9.71 -19.13 8.78
C SER A 242 10.36 -19.86 7.60
N LEU A 243 11.19 -19.16 6.82
CA LEU A 243 11.74 -19.59 5.53
C LEU A 243 13.22 -19.98 5.64
#